data_c9bfbb8973bbe791867a41649392550f
#
_entry.id   c9bfbb8973bbe791867a41649392550f
#
_cell.length_a   1.000
_cell.length_b   1.000
_cell.length_c   1.000
_cell.angle_alpha   90.00
_cell.angle_beta   90.00
_cell.angle_gamma   90.00
#
_symmetry.space_group_name_H-M   'P 1'
#
loop_
_entity.id
_entity.type
_entity.pdbx_description
1 polymer ?
#
loop_
_entity_poly.entity_id
_entity_poly.type
_entity_poly.pdbx_seq_one_letter_code
_entity_poly.pdbx_strand_id
1 'polypeptide(L)'
;MAYIDFISVIHNSTTRDYLARVNNPDYPKAKAAKLAKQWGYDYWDGNRAINYGGYKYMEGRWEKVAREMVKHYKLPKNPKILDVGCGKAFLLYEMKLLLPQLRISGFDISKHGLANAREEIRDSLFIHRAQEPYPYKDDEFDLVISLGCFHNLRIFELQTALAEVERVGRQGYVMLESYRNEQEQFNLQCWALTCESFFDEEEWCWVYEHFGYTGDYEFIYFE
;
A
#
# COMPACT_ATOMS: atom_id res chain seq x y z
N MET A 1 -1.50 3.99 -18.52
CA MET A 1 -0.85 3.09 -17.54
C MET A 1 0.64 3.04 -17.82
N ALA A 2 1.49 3.40 -16.86
CA ALA A 2 2.94 3.34 -16.96
C ALA A 2 3.55 2.76 -15.68
N TYR A 3 4.67 2.03 -15.82
CA TYR A 3 5.49 1.62 -14.69
C TYR A 3 6.30 2.81 -14.17
N ILE A 4 6.20 3.13 -12.89
CA ILE A 4 6.92 4.24 -12.26
C ILE A 4 7.56 3.75 -10.96
N ASP A 5 8.85 3.96 -10.81
CA ASP A 5 9.61 3.57 -9.61
C ASP A 5 9.72 4.75 -8.63
N PHE A 6 8.91 4.72 -7.57
CA PHE A 6 9.01 5.65 -6.44
C PHE A 6 9.52 4.97 -5.16
N ILE A 7 9.23 3.67 -4.99
CA ILE A 7 9.35 2.98 -3.70
C ILE A 7 10.67 2.22 -3.55
N SER A 8 11.37 1.89 -4.63
CA SER A 8 12.63 1.14 -4.59
C SER A 8 13.66 1.76 -3.64
N VAL A 9 13.72 3.08 -3.58
CA VAL A 9 14.62 3.83 -2.69
C VAL A 9 14.41 3.52 -1.20
N ILE A 10 13.20 3.12 -0.81
CA ILE A 10 12.85 2.69 0.54
C ILE A 10 12.94 1.17 0.67
N HIS A 11 12.42 0.45 -0.32
CA HIS A 11 12.31 -1.00 -0.31
C HIS A 11 13.68 -1.69 -0.32
N ASN A 12 14.59 -1.28 -1.20
CA ASN A 12 15.91 -1.90 -1.38
C ASN A 12 16.88 -1.64 -0.22
N SER A 13 16.54 -0.74 0.70
CA SER A 13 17.32 -0.51 1.93
C SER A 13 17.10 -1.58 3.02
N THR A 14 16.22 -2.57 2.79
CA THR A 14 15.81 -3.55 3.80
C THR A 14 16.39 -4.92 3.48
N THR A 15 17.18 -5.48 4.40
CA THR A 15 17.62 -6.88 4.37
C THR A 15 16.59 -7.79 5.01
N ARG A 16 16.30 -8.93 4.37
CA ARG A 16 15.29 -9.89 4.81
C ARG A 16 15.89 -11.30 4.92
N ASP A 17 15.54 -12.02 5.97
CA ASP A 17 15.80 -13.46 6.08
C ASP A 17 14.47 -14.21 5.89
N TYR A 18 14.28 -14.69 4.66
CA TYR A 18 13.05 -15.36 4.26
C TYR A 18 12.85 -16.71 4.94
N LEU A 19 13.94 -17.49 5.08
CA LEU A 19 13.89 -18.81 5.68
C LEU A 19 13.70 -18.74 7.19
N ALA A 20 14.31 -17.77 7.88
CA ALA A 20 14.10 -17.57 9.30
C ALA A 20 12.62 -17.27 9.63
N ARG A 21 11.92 -16.59 8.72
CA ARG A 21 10.48 -16.35 8.90
C ARG A 21 9.66 -17.63 8.83
N VAL A 22 9.93 -18.49 7.85
CA VAL A 22 9.19 -19.76 7.66
C VAL A 22 9.50 -20.75 8.77
N ASN A 23 10.78 -20.82 9.18
CA ASN A 23 11.28 -21.77 10.15
C ASN A 23 11.15 -21.31 11.62
N ASN A 24 10.46 -20.20 11.87
CA ASN A 24 10.29 -19.68 13.23
C ASN A 24 9.44 -20.67 14.08
N PRO A 25 10.01 -21.27 15.16
CA PRO A 25 9.31 -22.28 15.94
C PRO A 25 8.16 -21.70 16.78
N ASP A 26 8.28 -20.45 17.23
CA ASP A 26 7.28 -19.78 18.07
C ASP A 26 6.11 -19.27 17.26
N TYR A 27 6.40 -18.86 16.01
CA TYR A 27 5.45 -18.31 15.06
C TYR A 27 5.52 -19.02 13.70
N PRO A 28 5.11 -20.30 13.60
CA PRO A 28 4.97 -20.96 12.31
C PRO A 28 4.14 -20.10 11.37
N LYS A 29 4.49 -20.07 10.07
CA LYS A 29 3.92 -19.12 9.09
C LYS A 29 2.39 -19.04 9.14
N ALA A 30 1.68 -20.17 9.23
CA ALA A 30 0.22 -20.19 9.30
C ALA A 30 -0.34 -19.48 10.56
N LYS A 31 0.33 -19.64 11.71
CA LYS A 31 -0.01 -18.93 12.96
C LYS A 31 0.26 -17.43 12.83
N ALA A 32 1.43 -17.06 12.31
CA ALA A 32 1.80 -15.68 12.07
C ALA A 32 0.81 -15.00 11.13
N ALA A 33 0.45 -15.64 10.01
CA ALA A 33 -0.52 -15.14 9.05
C ALA A 33 -1.91 -14.92 9.66
N LYS A 34 -2.38 -15.86 10.51
CA LYS A 34 -3.67 -15.71 11.21
C LYS A 34 -3.70 -14.49 12.13
N LEU A 35 -2.59 -14.20 12.81
CA LEU A 35 -2.47 -13.02 13.67
C LEU A 35 -2.33 -11.73 12.83
N ALA A 36 -1.50 -11.76 11.80
CA ALA A 36 -1.30 -10.62 10.89
C ALA A 36 -2.60 -10.17 10.23
N LYS A 37 -3.44 -11.11 9.77
CA LYS A 37 -4.75 -10.85 9.13
C LYS A 37 -5.79 -10.26 10.08
N GLN A 38 -5.51 -10.09 11.36
CA GLN A 38 -6.36 -9.34 12.29
C GLN A 38 -6.14 -7.83 12.17
N TRP A 39 -5.06 -7.40 11.51
CA TRP A 39 -4.70 -5.99 11.28
C TRP A 39 -4.62 -5.16 12.57
N GLY A 40 -4.40 -5.82 13.71
CA GLY A 40 -4.30 -5.21 15.03
C GLY A 40 -2.86 -4.86 15.42
N TYR A 41 -2.64 -4.71 16.73
CA TYR A 41 -1.32 -4.41 17.31
C TYR A 41 -0.21 -5.32 16.81
N ASP A 42 -0.46 -6.64 16.76
CA ASP A 42 0.56 -7.62 16.35
C ASP A 42 1.10 -7.37 14.94
N TYR A 43 0.22 -6.98 14.00
CA TYR A 43 0.61 -6.63 12.64
C TYR A 43 1.42 -5.34 12.56
N TRP A 44 1.05 -4.30 13.32
CA TRP A 44 1.67 -2.99 13.19
C TRP A 44 2.88 -2.78 14.10
N ASP A 45 2.78 -3.15 15.36
CA ASP A 45 3.74 -2.80 16.41
C ASP A 45 4.20 -4.01 17.24
N GLY A 46 3.74 -5.22 16.90
CA GLY A 46 4.05 -6.46 17.59
C GLY A 46 5.35 -7.11 17.16
N ASN A 47 5.42 -8.43 17.36
CA ASN A 47 6.61 -9.23 17.06
C ASN A 47 6.92 -9.21 15.55
N ARG A 48 8.22 -9.07 15.21
CA ARG A 48 8.70 -9.04 13.82
C ARG A 48 8.35 -10.30 13.01
N ALA A 49 8.10 -11.42 13.64
CA ALA A 49 7.60 -12.61 12.98
C ALA A 49 6.17 -12.48 12.43
N ILE A 50 5.38 -11.51 12.92
CA ILE A 50 3.98 -11.30 12.55
C ILE A 50 3.79 -10.09 11.64
N ASN A 51 4.78 -9.22 11.51
CA ASN A 51 4.70 -8.00 10.72
C ASN A 51 5.84 -7.84 9.72
N TYR A 52 5.70 -6.88 8.82
CA TYR A 52 6.70 -6.59 7.79
C TYR A 52 7.72 -5.51 8.21
N GLY A 53 7.49 -4.78 9.31
CA GLY A 53 8.28 -3.65 9.78
C GLY A 53 8.05 -2.37 8.98
N GLY A 54 8.82 -1.32 9.30
CA GLY A 54 8.65 -0.02 8.66
C GLY A 54 7.44 0.77 9.16
N TYR A 55 6.74 0.28 10.17
CA TYR A 55 5.51 0.86 10.71
C TYR A 55 5.72 1.87 11.84
N LYS A 56 6.96 2.30 12.05
CA LYS A 56 7.30 3.45 12.90
C LYS A 56 7.62 4.64 12.02
N TYR A 57 7.06 5.79 12.35
CA TYR A 57 7.39 7.01 11.63
C TYR A 57 8.88 7.34 11.81
N MET A 58 9.53 7.60 10.71
CA MET A 58 10.92 8.09 10.64
C MET A 58 10.90 9.35 9.81
N GLU A 59 11.29 10.46 10.42
CA GLU A 59 11.33 11.78 9.77
C GLU A 59 12.12 11.73 8.46
N GLY A 60 11.54 12.29 7.40
CA GLY A 60 12.14 12.37 6.08
C GLY A 60 12.21 11.05 5.29
N ARG A 61 11.86 9.90 5.89
CA ARG A 61 11.93 8.60 5.17
C ARG A 61 11.09 8.59 3.89
N TRP A 62 9.92 9.19 3.93
CA TRP A 62 8.98 9.25 2.80
C TRP A 62 9.09 10.55 1.99
N GLU A 63 9.92 11.50 2.42
CA GLU A 63 10.03 12.82 1.80
C GLU A 63 10.38 12.75 0.32
N LYS A 64 11.38 11.91 -0.05
CA LYS A 64 11.78 11.77 -1.46
C LYS A 64 10.65 11.22 -2.31
N VAL A 65 9.95 10.20 -1.84
CA VAL A 65 8.79 9.61 -2.52
C VAL A 65 7.70 10.67 -2.70
N ALA A 66 7.36 11.39 -1.64
CA ALA A 66 6.35 12.45 -1.68
C ALA A 66 6.71 13.55 -2.69
N ARG A 67 7.97 14.01 -2.73
CA ARG A 67 8.45 15.02 -3.69
C ARG A 67 8.36 14.54 -5.14
N GLU A 68 8.81 13.31 -5.42
CA GLU A 68 8.77 12.75 -6.77
C GLU A 68 7.33 12.55 -7.24
N MET A 69 6.42 12.07 -6.39
CA MET A 69 4.99 11.95 -6.73
C MET A 69 4.36 13.32 -7.02
N VAL A 70 4.59 14.32 -6.17
CA VAL A 70 4.08 15.69 -6.38
C VAL A 70 4.53 16.24 -7.72
N LYS A 71 5.79 16.03 -8.09
CA LYS A 71 6.39 16.46 -9.34
C LYS A 71 5.84 15.70 -10.55
N HIS A 72 5.81 14.35 -10.47
CA HIS A 72 5.36 13.48 -11.56
C HIS A 72 3.91 13.76 -11.93
N TYR A 73 3.02 13.79 -10.95
CA TYR A 73 1.60 14.04 -11.14
C TYR A 73 1.27 15.52 -11.33
N LYS A 74 2.26 16.41 -11.28
CA LYS A 74 2.09 17.87 -11.44
C LYS A 74 0.97 18.41 -10.54
N LEU A 75 0.97 17.93 -9.28
CA LEU A 75 -0.10 18.26 -8.34
C LEU A 75 -0.22 19.77 -8.14
N PRO A 76 -1.45 20.34 -8.12
CA PRO A 76 -1.66 21.75 -7.86
C PRO A 76 -1.25 22.14 -6.42
N LYS A 77 -1.29 23.43 -6.08
CA LYS A 77 -0.94 23.91 -4.72
C LYS A 77 -1.87 23.38 -3.62
N ASN A 78 -3.12 23.08 -3.95
CA ASN A 78 -4.16 22.63 -3.01
C ASN A 78 -4.84 21.35 -3.52
N PRO A 79 -4.07 20.27 -3.74
CA PRO A 79 -4.62 19.04 -4.30
C PRO A 79 -5.52 18.32 -3.30
N LYS A 80 -6.35 17.41 -3.83
CA LYS A 80 -7.03 16.37 -3.06
C LYS A 80 -6.35 15.03 -3.33
N ILE A 81 -5.93 14.34 -2.29
CA ILE A 81 -5.31 13.01 -2.40
C ILE A 81 -6.06 12.03 -1.53
N LEU A 82 -6.36 10.86 -2.09
CA LEU A 82 -6.87 9.69 -1.37
C LEU A 82 -5.80 8.62 -1.29
N ASP A 83 -5.64 8.03 -0.11
CA ASP A 83 -4.79 6.84 0.10
C ASP A 83 -5.67 5.66 0.52
N VAL A 84 -5.69 4.62 -0.31
CA VAL A 84 -6.49 3.40 -0.14
C VAL A 84 -5.64 2.33 0.54
N GLY A 85 -6.04 1.91 1.75
CA GLY A 85 -5.23 1.04 2.59
C GLY A 85 -4.07 1.80 3.23
N CYS A 86 -4.33 3.01 3.69
CA CYS A 86 -3.33 3.99 4.12
C CYS A 86 -2.55 3.59 5.39
N GLY A 87 -3.03 2.63 6.18
CA GLY A 87 -2.40 2.22 7.43
C GLY A 87 -2.21 3.39 8.40
N LYS A 88 -0.95 3.68 8.74
CA LYS A 88 -0.56 4.85 9.56
C LYS A 88 -0.35 6.13 8.74
N ALA A 89 -0.58 6.11 7.45
CA ALA A 89 -0.62 7.22 6.50
C ALA A 89 0.66 8.10 6.48
N PHE A 90 1.84 7.51 6.62
CA PHE A 90 3.09 8.26 6.70
C PHE A 90 3.43 9.02 5.42
N LEU A 91 3.12 8.45 4.24
CA LEU A 91 3.31 9.14 2.97
C LEU A 91 2.38 10.36 2.84
N LEU A 92 1.10 10.23 3.21
CA LEU A 92 0.17 11.37 3.22
C LEU A 92 0.65 12.47 4.17
N TYR A 93 1.21 12.11 5.32
CA TYR A 93 1.77 13.07 6.26
C TYR A 93 2.95 13.85 5.64
N GLU A 94 3.90 13.16 5.00
CA GLU A 94 5.02 13.83 4.32
C GLU A 94 4.54 14.70 3.15
N MET A 95 3.54 14.26 2.39
CA MET A 95 2.92 15.09 1.35
C MET A 95 2.27 16.35 1.95
N LYS A 96 1.65 16.25 3.12
CA LYS A 96 1.05 17.38 3.83
C LYS A 96 2.10 18.39 4.30
N LEU A 97 3.29 17.91 4.71
CA LEU A 97 4.42 18.80 5.05
C LEU A 97 4.91 19.58 3.82
N LEU A 98 4.96 18.93 2.65
CA LEU A 98 5.37 19.56 1.39
C LEU A 98 4.30 20.52 0.83
N LEU A 99 3.04 20.18 0.98
CA LEU A 99 1.90 20.92 0.46
C LEU A 99 0.92 21.25 1.60
N PRO A 100 1.14 22.33 2.35
CA PRO A 100 0.32 22.66 3.53
C PRO A 100 -1.18 22.82 3.23
N GLN A 101 -1.56 23.12 1.97
CA GLN A 101 -2.95 23.23 1.55
C GLN A 101 -3.54 21.91 1.01
N LEU A 102 -2.77 20.82 1.03
CA LEU A 102 -3.24 19.49 0.63
C LEU A 102 -4.48 19.08 1.45
N ARG A 103 -5.51 18.66 0.76
CA ARG A 103 -6.70 18.02 1.35
C ARG A 103 -6.50 16.52 1.31
N ILE A 104 -6.32 15.93 2.48
CA ILE A 104 -6.07 14.50 2.68
C ILE A 104 -7.38 13.78 2.88
N SER A 105 -7.47 12.60 2.32
CA SER A 105 -8.35 11.55 2.77
C SER A 105 -7.60 10.22 2.74
N GLY A 106 -7.85 9.36 3.69
CA GLY A 106 -7.28 8.01 3.71
C GLY A 106 -8.19 7.05 4.47
N PHE A 107 -8.19 5.80 4.07
CA PHE A 107 -8.92 4.79 4.80
C PHE A 107 -8.16 3.46 4.87
N ASP A 108 -8.46 2.71 5.92
CA ASP A 108 -7.91 1.39 6.16
C ASP A 108 -8.90 0.55 6.96
N ILE A 109 -8.79 -0.77 6.91
CA ILE A 109 -9.59 -1.66 7.78
C ILE A 109 -9.04 -1.73 9.21
N SER A 110 -7.79 -1.31 9.41
CA SER A 110 -7.08 -1.38 10.68
C SER A 110 -7.41 -0.21 11.60
N LYS A 111 -8.22 -0.45 12.62
CA LYS A 111 -8.44 0.54 13.70
C LYS A 111 -7.12 0.93 14.38
N HIS A 112 -6.21 -0.06 14.57
CA HIS A 112 -4.92 0.18 15.22
C HIS A 112 -4.01 1.05 14.34
N GLY A 113 -3.92 0.76 13.03
CA GLY A 113 -3.15 1.57 12.08
C GLY A 113 -3.59 3.03 12.12
N LEU A 114 -4.87 3.29 11.90
CA LEU A 114 -5.44 4.64 11.87
C LEU A 114 -5.28 5.39 13.21
N ALA A 115 -5.51 4.73 14.34
CA ALA A 115 -5.35 5.34 15.66
C ALA A 115 -3.89 5.74 15.97
N ASN A 116 -2.91 5.10 15.31
CA ASN A 116 -1.48 5.37 15.45
C ASN A 116 -0.89 6.16 14.26
N ALA A 117 -1.72 6.77 13.42
CA ALA A 117 -1.32 7.78 12.45
C ALA A 117 -0.85 9.07 13.16
N ARG A 118 -0.13 9.92 12.43
CA ARG A 118 0.26 11.25 12.94
C ARG A 118 -0.98 12.06 13.31
N GLU A 119 -0.93 12.72 14.46
CA GLU A 119 -2.07 13.47 15.01
C GLU A 119 -2.59 14.51 14.03
N GLU A 120 -1.68 15.17 13.33
CA GLU A 120 -1.96 16.27 12.39
C GLU A 120 -2.84 15.86 11.20
N ILE A 121 -2.94 14.56 10.90
CA ILE A 121 -3.73 14.05 9.77
C ILE A 121 -4.81 13.03 10.18
N ARG A 122 -4.84 12.63 11.44
CA ARG A 122 -5.69 11.52 11.90
C ARG A 122 -7.17 11.75 11.64
N ASP A 123 -7.66 12.97 11.79
CA ASP A 123 -9.07 13.32 11.55
C ASP A 123 -9.49 13.23 10.07
N SER A 124 -8.51 13.09 9.16
CA SER A 124 -8.75 12.88 7.74
C SER A 124 -8.79 11.39 7.36
N LEU A 125 -8.67 10.50 8.35
CA LEU A 125 -8.60 9.05 8.16
C LEU A 125 -9.82 8.36 8.77
N PHE A 126 -10.31 7.30 8.09
CA PHE A 126 -11.49 6.57 8.57
C PHE A 126 -11.43 5.07 8.23
N ILE A 127 -12.29 4.29 8.90
CA ILE A 127 -12.41 2.85 8.63
C ILE A 127 -13.24 2.62 7.39
N HIS A 128 -12.65 1.95 6.40
CA HIS A 128 -13.36 1.50 5.20
C HIS A 128 -12.60 0.35 4.53
N ARG A 129 -13.29 -0.42 3.71
CA ARG A 129 -12.72 -1.54 2.97
C ARG A 129 -12.42 -1.15 1.52
N ALA A 130 -11.24 -1.53 1.02
CA ALA A 130 -10.84 -1.22 -0.35
C ALA A 130 -11.73 -1.89 -1.42
N GLN A 131 -12.38 -2.99 -1.11
CA GLN A 131 -13.28 -3.72 -2.00
C GLN A 131 -14.76 -3.30 -1.90
N GLU A 132 -15.07 -2.22 -1.19
CA GLU A 132 -16.42 -1.65 -1.09
C GLU A 132 -16.48 -0.30 -1.83
N PRO A 133 -17.66 0.12 -2.33
CA PRO A 133 -17.80 1.42 -3.01
C PRO A 133 -17.30 2.58 -2.12
N TYR A 134 -16.44 3.44 -2.69
CA TYR A 134 -15.88 4.56 -1.93
C TYR A 134 -16.90 5.70 -1.77
N PRO A 135 -16.99 6.34 -0.59
CA PRO A 135 -18.00 7.36 -0.28
C PRO A 135 -17.66 8.73 -0.90
N TYR A 136 -17.26 8.72 -2.17
CA TYR A 136 -16.79 9.89 -2.92
C TYR A 136 -17.43 9.95 -4.30
N LYS A 137 -17.44 11.15 -4.88
CA LYS A 137 -17.92 11.40 -6.25
C LYS A 137 -16.86 11.00 -7.27
N ASP A 138 -17.29 10.84 -8.50
CA ASP A 138 -16.41 10.65 -9.64
C ASP A 138 -15.45 11.85 -9.76
N ASP A 139 -14.17 11.58 -10.12
CA ASP A 139 -13.11 12.58 -10.30
C ASP A 139 -12.90 13.52 -9.10
N GLU A 140 -13.21 13.06 -7.89
CA GLU A 140 -13.10 13.91 -6.70
C GLU A 140 -11.66 14.21 -6.31
N PHE A 141 -10.73 13.29 -6.58
CA PHE A 141 -9.33 13.39 -6.18
C PHE A 141 -8.43 13.69 -7.37
N ASP A 142 -7.42 14.55 -7.15
CA ASP A 142 -6.38 14.80 -8.15
C ASP A 142 -5.44 13.59 -8.29
N LEU A 143 -5.27 12.81 -7.20
CA LEU A 143 -4.50 11.58 -7.17
C LEU A 143 -5.12 10.60 -6.16
N VAL A 144 -5.26 9.35 -6.56
CA VAL A 144 -5.56 8.22 -5.67
C VAL A 144 -4.35 7.31 -5.63
N ILE A 145 -3.86 7.00 -4.44
CA ILE A 145 -2.73 6.09 -4.23
C ILE A 145 -3.14 4.86 -3.45
N SER A 146 -2.47 3.74 -3.70
CA SER A 146 -2.56 2.53 -2.89
C SER A 146 -1.21 1.84 -2.84
N LEU A 147 -0.62 1.70 -1.67
CA LEU A 147 0.69 1.11 -1.47
C LEU A 147 0.61 -0.19 -0.66
N GLY A 148 0.90 -1.32 -1.31
CA GLY A 148 0.96 -2.62 -0.64
C GLY A 148 -0.37 -3.06 0.00
N CYS A 149 -1.51 -2.64 -0.59
CA CYS A 149 -2.84 -2.97 -0.08
C CYS A 149 -3.52 -4.06 -0.93
N PHE A 150 -3.58 -3.89 -2.24
CA PHE A 150 -4.45 -4.68 -3.10
C PHE A 150 -4.04 -6.14 -3.27
N HIS A 151 -2.77 -6.50 -3.09
CA HIS A 151 -2.37 -7.91 -3.05
C HIS A 151 -3.03 -8.70 -1.89
N ASN A 152 -3.59 -8.02 -0.90
CA ASN A 152 -4.36 -8.64 0.18
C ASN A 152 -5.83 -8.89 -0.17
N LEU A 153 -6.26 -8.53 -1.37
CA LEU A 153 -7.62 -8.74 -1.89
C LEU A 153 -7.66 -9.98 -2.77
N ARG A 154 -8.83 -10.64 -2.80
CA ARG A 154 -9.10 -11.71 -3.76
C ARG A 154 -9.37 -11.12 -5.14
N ILE A 155 -9.23 -11.92 -6.17
CA ILE A 155 -9.40 -11.48 -7.56
C ILE A 155 -10.71 -10.72 -7.82
N PHE A 156 -11.83 -11.17 -7.26
CA PHE A 156 -13.13 -10.49 -7.41
C PHE A 156 -13.22 -9.17 -6.66
N GLU A 157 -12.49 -9.04 -5.55
CA GLU A 157 -12.41 -7.83 -4.75
C GLU A 157 -11.53 -6.78 -5.43
N LEU A 158 -10.49 -7.23 -6.17
CA LEU A 158 -9.63 -6.36 -6.97
C LEU A 158 -10.41 -5.60 -8.05
N GLN A 159 -11.39 -6.24 -8.68
CA GLN A 159 -12.22 -5.58 -9.69
C GLN A 159 -12.91 -4.33 -9.13
N THR A 160 -13.55 -4.46 -7.97
CA THR A 160 -14.21 -3.32 -7.32
C THR A 160 -13.18 -2.26 -6.88
N ALA A 161 -12.08 -2.67 -6.25
CA ALA A 161 -11.08 -1.74 -5.74
C ALA A 161 -10.44 -0.91 -6.87
N LEU A 162 -10.05 -1.54 -7.98
CA LEU A 162 -9.46 -0.87 -9.13
C LEU A 162 -10.47 0.04 -9.84
N ALA A 163 -11.72 -0.42 -10.03
CA ALA A 163 -12.77 0.40 -10.61
C ALA A 163 -13.09 1.64 -9.75
N GLU A 164 -13.06 1.52 -8.42
CA GLU A 164 -13.29 2.66 -7.54
C GLU A 164 -12.10 3.64 -7.55
N VAL A 165 -10.85 3.17 -7.64
CA VAL A 165 -9.69 4.05 -7.86
C VAL A 165 -9.86 4.88 -9.13
N GLU A 166 -10.23 4.25 -10.24
CA GLU A 166 -10.50 4.92 -11.52
C GLU A 166 -11.68 5.90 -11.43
N ARG A 167 -12.74 5.51 -10.73
CA ARG A 167 -13.95 6.35 -10.64
C ARG A 167 -13.70 7.63 -9.84
N VAL A 168 -13.03 7.55 -8.70
CA VAL A 168 -12.89 8.70 -7.79
C VAL A 168 -11.65 9.55 -8.07
N GLY A 169 -10.66 9.01 -8.81
CA GLY A 169 -9.39 9.66 -9.10
C GLY A 169 -9.25 10.14 -10.52
N ARG A 170 -8.69 11.33 -10.71
CA ARG A 170 -8.25 11.82 -12.02
C ARG A 170 -6.94 11.17 -12.46
N GLN A 171 -6.15 10.73 -11.51
CA GLN A 171 -4.91 9.99 -11.68
C GLN A 171 -4.84 8.91 -10.59
N GLY A 172 -4.29 7.76 -10.91
CA GLY A 172 -4.13 6.64 -10.00
C GLY A 172 -2.70 6.16 -9.92
N TYR A 173 -2.30 5.66 -8.74
CA TYR A 173 -1.03 4.95 -8.55
C TYR A 173 -1.23 3.77 -7.62
N VAL A 174 -0.85 2.59 -8.09
CA VAL A 174 -0.95 1.34 -7.33
C VAL A 174 0.40 0.65 -7.26
N MET A 175 0.95 0.47 -6.06
CA MET A 175 2.17 -0.30 -5.82
C MET A 175 1.82 -1.64 -5.18
N LEU A 176 2.38 -2.72 -5.73
CA LEU A 176 2.16 -4.10 -5.28
C LEU A 176 3.45 -4.89 -5.15
N GLU A 177 3.35 -6.01 -4.47
CA GLU A 177 4.37 -7.05 -4.42
C GLU A 177 4.23 -7.96 -5.65
N SER A 178 5.33 -8.26 -6.32
CA SER A 178 5.37 -9.15 -7.49
C SER A 178 6.69 -9.92 -7.55
N TYR A 179 6.89 -10.73 -8.57
CA TYR A 179 8.10 -11.51 -8.82
C TYR A 179 8.37 -11.64 -10.32
N ARG A 180 9.65 -11.79 -10.69
CA ARG A 180 10.15 -11.90 -12.07
C ARG A 180 10.69 -13.30 -12.39
N ASN A 181 10.93 -14.11 -11.35
CA ASN A 181 11.54 -15.43 -11.46
C ASN A 181 11.17 -16.31 -10.25
N GLU A 182 11.49 -17.60 -10.34
CA GLU A 182 11.15 -18.59 -9.31
C GLU A 182 11.77 -18.27 -7.94
N GLN A 183 12.97 -17.69 -7.89
CA GLN A 183 13.62 -17.34 -6.62
C GLN A 183 12.87 -16.19 -5.92
N GLU A 184 12.48 -15.16 -6.64
CA GLU A 184 11.69 -14.06 -6.10
C GLU A 184 10.29 -14.52 -5.68
N GLN A 185 9.66 -15.40 -6.47
CA GLN A 185 8.40 -16.03 -6.11
C GLN A 185 8.52 -16.81 -4.80
N PHE A 186 9.55 -17.62 -4.64
CA PHE A 186 9.83 -18.35 -3.40
C PHE A 186 10.03 -17.40 -2.22
N ASN A 187 10.84 -16.35 -2.40
CA ASN A 187 11.09 -15.34 -1.38
C ASN A 187 9.81 -14.63 -0.96
N LEU A 188 9.00 -14.18 -1.93
CA LEU A 188 7.70 -13.55 -1.66
C LEU A 188 6.76 -14.51 -0.92
N GLN A 189 6.67 -15.76 -1.36
CA GLN A 189 5.87 -16.77 -0.68
C GLN A 189 6.33 -17.01 0.76
N CYS A 190 7.63 -17.01 1.01
CA CYS A 190 8.17 -17.12 2.38
C CYS A 190 7.85 -15.89 3.22
N TRP A 191 7.88 -14.70 2.62
CA TRP A 191 7.74 -13.43 3.30
C TRP A 191 6.30 -13.05 3.59
N ALA A 192 5.39 -13.20 2.61
CA ALA A 192 4.03 -12.73 2.69
C ALA A 192 3.18 -13.49 3.71
N LEU A 193 2.52 -12.75 4.61
CA LEU A 193 1.62 -13.29 5.64
C LEU A 193 0.15 -13.04 5.32
N THR A 194 -0.15 -11.98 4.58
CA THR A 194 -1.51 -11.47 4.39
C THR A 194 -1.99 -11.54 2.94
N CYS A 195 -1.08 -11.79 2.01
CA CYS A 195 -1.34 -11.82 0.58
C CYS A 195 -2.39 -12.89 0.21
N GLU A 196 -3.37 -12.50 -0.60
CA GLU A 196 -4.41 -13.36 -1.20
C GLU A 196 -4.22 -13.51 -2.72
N SER A 197 -3.55 -12.54 -3.37
CA SER A 197 -3.26 -12.55 -4.80
C SER A 197 -1.76 -12.49 -5.03
N PHE A 198 -1.19 -13.62 -5.50
CA PHE A 198 0.21 -13.79 -5.85
C PHE A 198 0.33 -13.87 -7.37
N PHE A 199 0.64 -12.75 -8.01
CA PHE A 199 0.77 -12.66 -9.47
C PHE A 199 2.16 -12.15 -9.84
N ASP A 200 2.67 -12.60 -10.99
CA ASP A 200 3.83 -11.99 -11.63
C ASP A 200 3.46 -10.66 -12.32
N GLU A 201 4.43 -10.04 -12.96
CA GLU A 201 4.22 -8.76 -13.64
C GLU A 201 3.19 -8.84 -14.77
N GLU A 202 3.22 -9.91 -15.58
CA GLU A 202 2.32 -10.09 -16.71
C GLU A 202 0.88 -10.32 -16.24
N GLU A 203 0.71 -11.15 -15.20
CA GLU A 203 -0.57 -11.42 -14.57
C GLU A 203 -1.17 -10.15 -13.94
N TRP A 204 -0.35 -9.35 -13.23
CA TRP A 204 -0.81 -8.07 -12.67
C TRP A 204 -1.20 -7.07 -13.77
N CYS A 205 -0.41 -6.94 -14.83
CA CYS A 205 -0.75 -6.07 -15.97
C CYS A 205 -2.05 -6.52 -16.63
N TRP A 206 -2.24 -7.84 -16.81
CA TRP A 206 -3.50 -8.39 -17.31
C TRP A 206 -4.69 -8.06 -16.39
N VAL A 207 -4.51 -8.18 -15.07
CA VAL A 207 -5.54 -7.81 -14.08
C VAL A 207 -5.91 -6.33 -14.20
N TYR A 208 -4.93 -5.44 -14.30
CA TYR A 208 -5.17 -4.01 -14.46
C TYR A 208 -5.96 -3.70 -15.73
N GLU A 209 -5.52 -4.23 -16.86
CA GLU A 209 -6.20 -4.04 -18.15
C GLU A 209 -7.63 -4.61 -18.14
N HIS A 210 -7.77 -5.84 -17.61
CA HIS A 210 -9.06 -6.53 -17.59
C HIS A 210 -10.09 -5.84 -16.68
N PHE A 211 -9.66 -5.21 -15.59
CA PHE A 211 -10.52 -4.47 -14.68
C PHE A 211 -10.59 -2.96 -14.98
N GLY A 212 -9.98 -2.53 -16.10
CA GLY A 212 -10.09 -1.16 -16.60
C GLY A 212 -9.29 -0.13 -15.81
N TYR A 213 -8.25 -0.55 -15.08
CA TYR A 213 -7.33 0.38 -14.42
C TYR A 213 -6.38 0.99 -15.46
N THR A 214 -6.28 2.32 -15.47
CA THR A 214 -5.47 3.07 -16.44
C THR A 214 -4.35 3.89 -15.79
N GLY A 215 -4.34 3.97 -14.46
CA GLY A 215 -3.35 4.69 -13.68
C GLY A 215 -1.94 4.10 -13.75
N ASP A 216 -0.99 4.72 -13.09
CA ASP A 216 0.37 4.25 -13.00
C ASP A 216 0.53 3.13 -11.96
N TYR A 217 1.55 2.31 -12.11
CA TYR A 217 1.81 1.19 -11.21
C TYR A 217 3.29 1.01 -10.92
N GLU A 218 3.58 0.31 -9.82
CA GLU A 218 4.91 -0.11 -9.42
C GLU A 218 4.87 -1.50 -8.81
N PHE A 219 5.93 -2.27 -9.02
CA PHE A 219 6.14 -3.53 -8.34
C PHE A 219 7.37 -3.48 -7.45
N ILE A 220 7.28 -4.08 -6.26
CA ILE A 220 8.42 -4.35 -5.39
C ILE A 220 8.74 -5.84 -5.41
N TYR A 221 10.02 -6.17 -5.40
CA TYR A 221 10.53 -7.54 -5.51
C TYR A 221 11.29 -7.95 -4.27
N PHE A 222 11.37 -9.24 -4.05
CA PHE A 222 12.03 -9.85 -2.89
C PHE A 222 13.24 -10.66 -3.35
N GLU A 223 14.34 -9.98 -3.54
CA GLU A 223 15.63 -10.52 -3.99
C GLU A 223 16.40 -11.24 -2.88
#